data_48977f4ae002d9d4277b01391f890cef
#
_entry.id   48977f4ae002d9d4277b01391f890cef
#
_cell.length_a   1.000
_cell.length_b   1.000
_cell.length_c   1.000
_cell.angle_alpha   90.00
_cell.angle_beta   90.00
_cell.angle_gamma   90.00
#
_symmetry.space_group_name_H-M   'P 1'
#
loop_
_entity.id
_entity.type
_entity.pdbx_description
1 polymer ?
#
loop_
_entity_poly.entity_id
_entity_poly.type
_entity_poly.pdbx_seq_one_letter_code
_entity_poly.pdbx_strand_id
1 'polypeptide(L)'
;MPSLEAIDDFLDEWGRLLDEGDAAGVLKLLEERTAAAPGLPPLDEVWASATAADDERAARRAHETAAQLEQASRRLRLVDAQGRSYATGRRKEAVARVWLRPAAASAPAPASEGGAVAAGRVWINGAPLDAAFPSAPTSRAADVLAPFVVTRTVGDFDVRATVAGGGPTGQAQAVRLGVARALQLWAPEARPALKAAGLLTRDSRSVERKKPGRAKARKAFQWVKR
;
A
#
# COMPACT_ATOMS: atom_id res chain seq x y z
N MET A 1 -23.56 -29.98 32.10
CA MET A 1 -22.38 -30.03 31.23
C MET A 1 -22.41 -31.39 30.54
N PRO A 2 -22.33 -31.49 29.22
CA PRO A 2 -22.20 -32.76 28.54
C PRO A 2 -20.91 -33.45 28.99
N SER A 3 -20.91 -34.78 29.10
CA SER A 3 -19.72 -35.56 29.44
C SER A 3 -18.68 -35.43 28.30
N LEU A 4 -17.39 -35.58 28.62
CA LEU A 4 -16.31 -35.53 27.60
C LEU A 4 -16.55 -36.59 26.53
N GLU A 5 -16.99 -37.79 26.89
CA GLU A 5 -17.35 -38.87 25.96
C GLU A 5 -18.43 -38.45 24.94
N ALA A 6 -19.46 -37.72 25.39
CA ALA A 6 -20.52 -37.23 24.50
C ALA A 6 -20.03 -36.11 23.51
N ILE A 7 -18.93 -35.46 23.81
CA ILE A 7 -18.31 -34.51 22.92
C ILE A 7 -17.46 -35.23 21.87
N ASP A 8 -16.72 -36.27 22.28
CA ASP A 8 -15.88 -37.07 21.38
C ASP A 8 -16.76 -37.84 20.38
N ASP A 9 -17.85 -38.48 20.84
CA ASP A 9 -18.83 -39.16 19.97
C ASP A 9 -19.42 -38.19 18.93
N PHE A 10 -19.71 -36.95 19.33
CA PHE A 10 -20.21 -35.93 18.43
C PHE A 10 -19.17 -35.52 17.36
N LEU A 11 -17.92 -35.35 17.74
CA LEU A 11 -16.85 -34.97 16.81
C LEU A 11 -16.54 -36.08 15.79
N ASP A 12 -16.64 -37.34 16.23
CA ASP A 12 -16.43 -38.51 15.34
C ASP A 12 -17.56 -38.64 14.31
N GLU A 13 -18.80 -38.45 14.76
CA GLU A 13 -19.98 -38.48 13.87
C GLU A 13 -20.00 -37.30 12.90
N TRP A 14 -19.63 -36.12 13.37
CA TRP A 14 -19.44 -34.91 12.55
C TRP A 14 -18.37 -35.12 11.46
N GLY A 15 -17.22 -35.67 11.87
CA GLY A 15 -16.12 -35.95 10.93
C GLY A 15 -16.55 -36.92 9.83
N ARG A 16 -17.27 -37.98 10.19
CA ARG A 16 -17.78 -38.97 9.22
C ARG A 16 -18.77 -38.38 8.23
N LEU A 17 -19.73 -37.56 8.69
CA LEU A 17 -20.70 -36.89 7.79
C LEU A 17 -20.06 -35.85 6.85
N LEU A 18 -18.99 -35.19 7.29
CA LEU A 18 -18.20 -34.29 6.44
C LEU A 18 -17.44 -35.07 5.36
N ASP A 19 -16.85 -36.22 5.70
CA ASP A 19 -16.11 -37.06 4.75
C ASP A 19 -17.04 -37.70 3.70
N GLU A 20 -18.26 -38.01 4.10
CA GLU A 20 -19.32 -38.54 3.21
C GLU A 20 -19.96 -37.42 2.35
N GLY A 21 -19.69 -36.14 2.66
CA GLY A 21 -20.26 -34.98 1.94
C GLY A 21 -21.77 -34.79 2.18
N ASP A 22 -22.32 -35.41 3.25
CA ASP A 22 -23.74 -35.31 3.57
C ASP A 22 -24.02 -34.04 4.43
N ALA A 23 -24.20 -32.93 3.71
CA ALA A 23 -24.54 -31.65 4.33
C ALA A 23 -25.89 -31.67 5.08
N ALA A 24 -26.85 -32.52 4.63
CA ALA A 24 -28.14 -32.61 5.25
C ALA A 24 -28.05 -33.37 6.58
N GLY A 25 -27.22 -34.41 6.65
CA GLY A 25 -26.91 -35.15 7.88
C GLY A 25 -26.24 -34.27 8.93
N VAL A 26 -25.30 -33.44 8.51
CA VAL A 26 -24.61 -32.48 9.41
C VAL A 26 -25.59 -31.48 10.01
N LEU A 27 -26.50 -30.90 9.19
CA LEU A 27 -27.51 -29.96 9.66
C LEU A 27 -28.48 -30.63 10.68
N LYS A 28 -28.92 -31.85 10.37
CA LYS A 28 -29.82 -32.60 11.27
C LYS A 28 -29.17 -32.93 12.61
N LEU A 29 -27.90 -33.30 12.60
CA LEU A 29 -27.13 -33.58 13.83
C LEU A 29 -26.93 -32.30 14.68
N LEU A 30 -26.76 -31.16 14.06
CA LEU A 30 -26.71 -29.85 14.72
C LEU A 30 -28.07 -29.47 15.31
N GLU A 31 -29.16 -29.66 14.57
CA GLU A 31 -30.51 -29.38 15.04
C GLU A 31 -30.89 -30.24 16.25
N GLU A 32 -30.59 -31.55 16.25
CA GLU A 32 -30.83 -32.45 17.35
C GLU A 32 -30.08 -32.05 18.63
N ARG A 33 -28.83 -31.60 18.47
CA ARG A 33 -28.01 -31.14 19.60
C ARG A 33 -28.41 -29.77 20.14
N THR A 34 -28.82 -28.85 19.27
CA THR A 34 -29.34 -27.55 19.70
C THR A 34 -30.69 -27.67 20.39
N ALA A 35 -31.53 -28.58 19.94
CA ALA A 35 -32.80 -28.91 20.61
C ALA A 35 -32.61 -29.51 22.01
N ALA A 36 -31.50 -30.21 22.26
CA ALA A 36 -31.17 -30.80 23.55
C ALA A 36 -30.54 -29.80 24.55
N ALA A 37 -30.19 -28.59 24.14
CA ALA A 37 -29.57 -27.55 24.98
C ALA A 37 -30.59 -26.43 25.29
N PRO A 38 -31.32 -26.46 26.39
CA PRO A 38 -32.29 -25.42 26.74
C PRO A 38 -31.58 -24.08 26.94
N GLY A 39 -31.93 -23.09 26.12
CA GLY A 39 -31.41 -21.72 26.20
C GLY A 39 -30.51 -21.26 25.04
N LEU A 40 -30.22 -22.11 24.07
CA LEU A 40 -29.60 -21.71 22.83
C LEU A 40 -30.66 -21.31 21.79
N PRO A 41 -30.46 -20.20 21.06
CA PRO A 41 -31.35 -19.83 19.97
C PRO A 41 -31.27 -20.87 18.83
N PRO A 42 -32.32 -21.09 18.05
CA PRO A 42 -32.30 -22.00 16.92
C PRO A 42 -31.24 -21.59 15.89
N LEU A 43 -30.65 -22.58 15.23
CA LEU A 43 -29.54 -22.36 14.26
C LEU A 43 -29.86 -21.35 13.20
N ASP A 44 -31.11 -21.36 12.70
CA ASP A 44 -31.57 -20.40 11.69
C ASP A 44 -31.49 -18.94 12.17
N GLU A 45 -31.80 -18.68 13.44
CA GLU A 45 -31.66 -17.35 14.03
C GLU A 45 -30.20 -16.96 14.22
N VAL A 46 -29.33 -17.90 14.58
CA VAL A 46 -27.89 -17.67 14.70
C VAL A 46 -27.28 -17.37 13.33
N TRP A 47 -27.63 -18.15 12.32
CA TRP A 47 -27.18 -17.90 10.94
C TRP A 47 -27.71 -16.57 10.40
N ALA A 48 -29.00 -16.29 10.58
CA ALA A 48 -29.59 -15.03 10.17
C ALA A 48 -28.95 -13.82 10.87
N SER A 49 -28.64 -13.93 12.14
CA SER A 49 -27.94 -12.88 12.88
C SER A 49 -26.47 -12.71 12.46
N ALA A 50 -25.78 -13.81 12.12
CA ALA A 50 -24.40 -13.78 11.64
C ALA A 50 -24.33 -13.15 10.22
N THR A 51 -25.20 -13.56 9.30
CA THR A 51 -25.29 -12.97 7.95
C THR A 51 -25.69 -11.51 8.00
N ALA A 52 -26.65 -11.12 8.82
CA ALA A 52 -27.03 -9.72 9.01
C ALA A 52 -25.87 -8.87 9.55
N ALA A 53 -25.09 -9.41 10.48
CA ALA A 53 -23.90 -8.73 11.00
C ALA A 53 -22.79 -8.57 9.96
N ASP A 54 -22.62 -9.54 9.06
CA ASP A 54 -21.64 -9.46 7.97
C ASP A 54 -22.11 -8.48 6.88
N ASP A 55 -23.40 -8.46 6.57
CA ASP A 55 -24.01 -7.49 5.64
C ASP A 55 -23.89 -6.06 6.19
N GLU A 56 -24.13 -5.86 7.49
CA GLU A 56 -23.93 -4.56 8.14
C GLU A 56 -22.47 -4.12 8.11
N ARG A 57 -21.51 -5.03 8.36
CA ARG A 57 -20.08 -4.75 8.24
C ARG A 57 -19.68 -4.42 6.80
N ALA A 58 -20.26 -5.10 5.82
CA ALA A 58 -20.05 -4.84 4.40
C ALA A 58 -20.62 -3.47 4.01
N ALA A 59 -21.82 -3.14 4.46
CA ALA A 59 -22.47 -1.85 4.23
C ALA A 59 -21.67 -0.70 4.87
N ARG A 60 -21.18 -0.86 6.10
CA ARG A 60 -20.32 0.13 6.75
C ARG A 60 -19.02 0.36 5.96
N ARG A 61 -18.35 -0.72 5.51
CA ARG A 61 -17.14 -0.61 4.67
C ARG A 61 -17.43 0.08 3.34
N ALA A 62 -18.55 -0.24 2.69
CA ALA A 62 -18.98 0.40 1.46
C ALA A 62 -19.26 1.91 1.67
N HIS A 63 -19.92 2.27 2.76
CA HIS A 63 -20.16 3.67 3.12
C HIS A 63 -18.86 4.43 3.42
N GLU A 64 -17.93 3.83 4.16
CA GLU A 64 -16.62 4.43 4.44
C GLU A 64 -15.80 4.63 3.16
N THR A 65 -15.81 3.65 2.25
CA THR A 65 -15.13 3.78 0.95
C THR A 65 -15.77 4.85 0.08
N ALA A 66 -17.09 4.93 0.04
CA ALA A 66 -17.82 5.97 -0.68
C ALA A 66 -17.51 7.37 -0.10
N ALA A 67 -17.53 7.53 1.22
CA ALA A 67 -17.17 8.78 1.88
C ALA A 67 -15.70 9.18 1.61
N GLN A 68 -14.77 8.21 1.57
CA GLN A 68 -13.37 8.48 1.22
C GLN A 68 -13.22 8.94 -0.23
N LEU A 69 -13.96 8.32 -1.16
CA LEU A 69 -13.98 8.73 -2.57
C LEU A 69 -14.57 10.13 -2.74
N GLU A 70 -15.66 10.43 -2.02
CA GLU A 70 -16.28 11.76 -2.05
C GLU A 70 -15.34 12.83 -1.46
N GLN A 71 -14.67 12.55 -0.33
CA GLN A 71 -13.64 13.43 0.21
C GLN A 71 -12.45 13.61 -0.75
N ALA A 72 -12.07 12.56 -1.47
CA ALA A 72 -11.02 12.63 -2.47
C ALA A 72 -11.42 13.53 -3.65
N SER A 73 -12.68 13.43 -4.11
CA SER A 73 -13.19 14.26 -5.21
C SER A 73 -13.34 15.73 -4.83
N ARG A 74 -13.65 16.02 -3.55
CA ARG A 74 -13.74 17.41 -3.02
C ARG A 74 -12.36 18.06 -2.87
N ARG A 75 -11.25 17.32 -2.92
CA ARG A 75 -9.90 17.89 -2.84
C ARG A 75 -9.60 18.67 -4.09
N LEU A 76 -9.32 19.96 -3.91
CA LEU A 76 -8.92 20.80 -5.02
C LEU A 76 -7.62 20.30 -5.62
N ARG A 77 -7.58 20.25 -6.94
CA ARG A 77 -6.38 19.99 -7.72
C ARG A 77 -5.43 21.17 -7.55
N LEU A 78 -4.28 20.96 -6.91
CA LEU A 78 -3.28 21.99 -6.68
C LEU A 78 -2.23 21.95 -7.78
N VAL A 79 -2.47 22.77 -8.79
CA VAL A 79 -1.60 22.88 -9.98
C VAL A 79 -1.26 24.34 -10.19
N ASP A 80 0.01 24.62 -10.47
CA ASP A 80 0.51 25.96 -10.79
C ASP A 80 -0.09 26.49 -12.11
N ALA A 81 0.04 27.79 -12.35
CA ALA A 81 -0.36 28.44 -13.60
C ALA A 81 0.26 27.80 -14.86
N GLN A 82 1.39 27.10 -14.71
CA GLN A 82 2.08 26.37 -15.77
C GLN A 82 1.61 24.90 -15.89
N GLY A 83 0.55 24.51 -15.21
CA GLY A 83 0.03 23.14 -15.23
C GLY A 83 0.91 22.12 -14.49
N ARG A 84 1.75 22.56 -13.56
CA ARG A 84 2.64 21.69 -12.78
C ARG A 84 2.13 21.50 -11.36
N SER A 85 2.22 20.29 -10.83
CA SER A 85 2.09 20.05 -9.41
C SER A 85 3.49 19.98 -8.76
N TYR A 86 3.62 20.57 -7.58
CA TYR A 86 4.87 20.61 -6.82
C TYR A 86 4.74 19.89 -5.50
N ALA A 87 5.70 19.02 -5.18
CA ALA A 87 5.77 18.38 -3.88
C ALA A 87 7.21 18.11 -3.44
N THR A 88 7.37 17.93 -2.13
CA THR A 88 8.67 17.59 -1.53
C THR A 88 8.64 16.17 -0.96
N GLY A 89 9.73 15.45 -1.15
CA GLY A 89 9.98 14.16 -0.54
C GLY A 89 11.24 14.17 0.32
N ARG A 90 11.26 13.34 1.36
CA ARG A 90 12.42 13.22 2.27
C ARG A 90 12.66 11.77 2.63
N ARG A 91 13.92 11.36 2.69
CA ARG A 91 14.34 10.05 3.18
C ARG A 91 15.74 10.11 3.77
N LYS A 92 15.92 9.70 5.03
CA LYS A 92 17.17 9.93 5.78
C LYS A 92 17.51 11.42 5.74
N GLU A 93 18.67 11.77 5.19
CA GLU A 93 19.15 13.15 5.00
C GLU A 93 18.85 13.69 3.59
N ALA A 94 18.35 12.85 2.69
CA ALA A 94 18.02 13.27 1.33
C ALA A 94 16.70 14.05 1.29
N VAL A 95 16.72 15.18 0.58
CA VAL A 95 15.56 16.03 0.30
C VAL A 95 15.38 16.15 -1.21
N ALA A 96 14.20 15.86 -1.70
CA ALA A 96 13.82 16.00 -3.10
C ALA A 96 12.73 17.05 -3.25
N ARG A 97 12.87 17.91 -4.25
CA ARG A 97 11.83 18.81 -4.76
C ARG A 97 11.39 18.26 -6.09
N VAL A 98 10.12 18.01 -6.27
CA VAL A 98 9.58 17.36 -7.47
C VAL A 98 8.51 18.22 -8.10
N TRP A 99 8.65 18.48 -9.38
CA TRP A 99 7.65 19.09 -10.24
C TRP A 99 7.16 18.04 -11.22
N LEU A 100 5.87 17.90 -11.31
CA LEU A 100 5.19 16.95 -12.16
C LEU A 100 4.24 17.73 -13.06
N ARG A 101 4.30 17.48 -14.36
CA ARG A 101 3.36 17.99 -15.35
C ARG A 101 2.91 16.87 -16.28
N PRO A 102 1.73 16.96 -16.89
CA PRO A 102 1.38 16.00 -17.92
C PRO A 102 2.43 16.07 -19.04
N ALA A 103 2.78 14.92 -19.57
CA ALA A 103 3.62 14.85 -20.74
C ALA A 103 2.87 15.61 -21.86
N ALA A 104 3.41 16.76 -22.26
CA ALA A 104 2.88 17.42 -23.42
C ALA A 104 3.04 16.46 -24.59
N ALA A 105 2.04 16.36 -25.45
CA ALA A 105 2.18 15.76 -26.77
C ALA A 105 3.12 16.66 -27.62
N SER A 106 4.32 16.96 -27.10
CA SER A 106 5.26 17.92 -27.64
C SER A 106 6.49 17.21 -28.14
N ALA A 107 6.66 17.35 -29.42
CA ALA A 107 7.73 16.93 -30.28
C ALA A 107 7.77 15.42 -30.57
N PRO A 108 7.69 15.06 -31.87
CA PRO A 108 7.85 13.67 -32.26
C PRO A 108 9.20 13.19 -31.76
N ALA A 109 9.20 12.17 -30.92
CA ALA A 109 10.40 11.36 -30.79
C ALA A 109 10.79 10.91 -32.19
N PRO A 110 12.11 10.87 -32.56
CA PRO A 110 12.50 10.41 -33.88
C PRO A 110 11.78 9.08 -34.12
N ALA A 111 11.08 9.02 -35.23
CA ALA A 111 10.19 7.93 -35.60
C ALA A 111 10.96 6.61 -35.63
N SER A 112 10.85 5.84 -34.56
CA SER A 112 10.93 4.40 -34.60
C SER A 112 9.50 3.88 -34.71
N GLU A 113 9.25 3.14 -35.75
CA GLU A 113 7.98 2.61 -36.21
C GLU A 113 7.12 2.03 -35.10
N GLY A 114 6.05 2.72 -34.73
CA GLY A 114 5.08 2.29 -33.74
C GLY A 114 4.55 3.50 -32.97
N GLY A 115 3.35 3.93 -33.31
CA GLY A 115 2.58 5.08 -32.85
C GLY A 115 3.18 5.89 -31.68
N ALA A 116 3.41 7.16 -31.90
CA ALA A 116 3.99 8.09 -30.92
C ALA A 116 3.15 8.18 -29.65
N VAL A 117 3.41 7.30 -28.71
CA VAL A 117 2.97 7.46 -27.33
C VAL A 117 3.86 8.54 -26.73
N ALA A 118 3.29 9.64 -26.27
CA ALA A 118 4.01 10.68 -25.56
C ALA A 118 4.63 10.06 -24.32
N ALA A 119 5.91 9.66 -24.40
CA ALA A 119 6.62 9.03 -23.30
C ALA A 119 7.07 10.13 -22.34
N GLY A 120 6.46 10.16 -21.14
CA GLY A 120 6.87 11.04 -20.06
C GLY A 120 8.33 10.82 -19.68
N ARG A 121 9.07 11.90 -19.46
CA ARG A 121 10.50 11.91 -19.16
C ARG A 121 10.75 12.23 -17.70
N VAL A 122 11.69 11.53 -17.08
CA VAL A 122 12.11 11.77 -15.70
C VAL A 122 13.53 12.33 -15.67
N TRP A 123 13.66 13.53 -15.13
CA TRP A 123 14.93 14.24 -15.00
C TRP A 123 15.24 14.47 -13.52
N ILE A 124 16.46 14.12 -13.10
CA ILE A 124 16.94 14.27 -11.73
C ILE A 124 18.24 15.05 -11.76
N ASN A 125 18.27 16.22 -11.14
CA ASN A 125 19.42 17.14 -11.16
C ASN A 125 19.93 17.46 -12.58
N GLY A 126 19.04 17.51 -13.59
CA GLY A 126 19.40 17.76 -14.96
C GLY A 126 19.86 16.53 -15.76
N ALA A 127 20.03 15.39 -15.14
CA ALA A 127 20.34 14.10 -15.78
C ALA A 127 19.08 13.25 -15.98
N PRO A 128 18.98 12.48 -17.06
CA PRO A 128 17.89 11.51 -17.22
C PRO A 128 17.99 10.42 -16.14
N LEU A 129 16.85 9.75 -15.86
CA LEU A 129 16.73 8.79 -14.78
C LEU A 129 17.82 7.69 -14.78
N ASP A 130 18.18 7.20 -15.97
CA ASP A 130 19.17 6.15 -16.15
C ASP A 130 20.58 6.60 -15.76
N ALA A 131 20.94 7.84 -16.07
CA ALA A 131 22.24 8.43 -15.74
C ALA A 131 22.29 8.98 -14.30
N ALA A 132 21.15 9.30 -13.70
CA ALA A 132 21.09 9.88 -12.36
C ALA A 132 21.55 8.94 -11.26
N PHE A 133 21.40 7.63 -11.45
CA PHE A 133 21.76 6.60 -10.45
C PHE A 133 22.67 5.51 -11.03
N PRO A 134 23.95 5.80 -11.31
CA PRO A 134 24.85 4.86 -11.98
C PRO A 134 25.11 3.56 -11.18
N SER A 135 25.07 3.64 -9.86
CA SER A 135 25.21 2.44 -9.01
C SER A 135 23.86 1.80 -8.70
N ALA A 136 23.52 0.70 -9.33
CA ALA A 136 22.24 -0.01 -9.31
C ALA A 136 21.09 0.79 -9.97
N PRO A 137 21.19 1.11 -11.27
CA PRO A 137 20.23 1.95 -11.98
C PRO A 137 18.81 1.34 -11.96
N THR A 138 18.69 0.04 -12.19
CA THR A 138 17.40 -0.65 -12.32
C THR A 138 16.56 -0.59 -11.05
N SER A 139 17.14 -0.90 -9.88
CA SER A 139 16.40 -0.92 -8.62
C SER A 139 15.99 0.48 -8.16
N ARG A 140 16.83 1.49 -8.43
CA ARG A 140 16.54 2.88 -8.07
C ARG A 140 15.58 3.55 -9.03
N ALA A 141 15.67 3.23 -10.31
CA ALA A 141 14.68 3.63 -11.29
C ALA A 141 13.31 3.03 -10.96
N ALA A 142 13.25 1.75 -10.59
CA ALA A 142 12.03 1.10 -10.14
C ALA A 142 11.43 1.80 -8.90
N ASP A 143 12.26 2.18 -7.91
CA ASP A 143 11.82 2.96 -6.75
C ASP A 143 11.17 4.28 -7.17
N VAL A 144 11.76 5.03 -8.10
CA VAL A 144 11.23 6.31 -8.58
C VAL A 144 9.94 6.13 -9.37
N LEU A 145 9.84 5.08 -10.18
CA LEU A 145 8.68 4.80 -11.02
C LEU A 145 7.53 4.11 -10.28
N ALA A 146 7.77 3.54 -9.09
CA ALA A 146 6.76 2.81 -8.33
C ALA A 146 5.41 3.54 -8.16
N PRO A 147 5.34 4.86 -7.89
CA PRO A 147 4.06 5.57 -7.81
C PRO A 147 3.26 5.52 -9.12
N PHE A 148 3.92 5.64 -10.27
CA PHE A 148 3.27 5.60 -11.59
C PHE A 148 2.76 4.20 -11.93
N VAL A 149 3.50 3.15 -11.54
CA VAL A 149 3.07 1.77 -11.72
C VAL A 149 1.79 1.48 -10.93
N VAL A 150 1.74 1.93 -9.66
CA VAL A 150 0.56 1.75 -8.81
C VAL A 150 -0.66 2.50 -9.33
N THR A 151 -0.46 3.70 -9.88
CA THR A 151 -1.55 4.53 -10.43
C THR A 151 -1.85 4.23 -11.89
N ARG A 152 -1.09 3.33 -12.56
CA ARG A 152 -1.19 3.00 -13.98
C ARG A 152 -1.02 4.21 -14.91
N THR A 153 -0.16 5.15 -14.52
CA THR A 153 0.11 6.41 -15.24
C THR A 153 1.56 6.50 -15.73
N VAL A 154 2.13 5.34 -16.04
CA VAL A 154 3.50 5.27 -16.56
C VAL A 154 3.54 5.88 -17.96
N GLY A 155 4.37 6.92 -18.16
CA GLY A 155 4.48 7.62 -19.45
C GLY A 155 3.60 8.88 -19.59
N ASP A 156 2.62 9.08 -18.73
CA ASP A 156 1.68 10.20 -18.83
C ASP A 156 2.25 11.54 -18.31
N PHE A 157 3.34 11.48 -17.56
CA PHE A 157 3.88 12.65 -16.87
C PHE A 157 5.37 12.88 -17.12
N ASP A 158 5.72 14.14 -17.30
CA ASP A 158 7.09 14.63 -17.20
C ASP A 158 7.41 14.96 -15.73
N VAL A 159 8.53 14.45 -15.25
CA VAL A 159 9.03 14.69 -13.89
C VAL A 159 10.35 15.45 -13.93
N ARG A 160 10.41 16.57 -13.22
CA ARG A 160 11.66 17.26 -12.94
C ARG A 160 11.90 17.24 -11.42
N ALA A 161 12.99 16.64 -11.01
CA ALA A 161 13.34 16.55 -9.61
C ALA A 161 14.71 17.18 -9.33
N THR A 162 14.80 17.94 -8.24
CA THR A 162 16.07 18.40 -7.69
C THR A 162 16.28 17.72 -6.35
N VAL A 163 17.40 17.03 -6.19
CA VAL A 163 17.69 16.24 -4.99
C VAL A 163 19.02 16.68 -4.38
N ALA A 164 19.03 16.84 -3.07
CA ALA A 164 20.22 17.19 -2.31
C ALA A 164 20.35 16.32 -1.05
N GLY A 165 21.59 16.11 -0.62
CA GLY A 165 21.93 15.37 0.61
C GLY A 165 21.75 13.86 0.50
N GLY A 166 22.23 13.15 1.54
CA GLY A 166 22.12 11.71 1.65
C GLY A 166 22.88 10.91 0.59
N GLY A 167 22.59 9.63 0.50
CA GLY A 167 23.16 8.72 -0.49
C GLY A 167 22.15 8.34 -1.58
N PRO A 168 22.61 7.64 -2.65
CA PRO A 168 21.78 7.36 -3.82
C PRO A 168 20.43 6.68 -3.53
N THR A 169 20.42 5.69 -2.61
CA THR A 169 19.16 5.02 -2.21
C THR A 169 18.23 5.97 -1.46
N GLY A 170 18.78 6.83 -0.58
CA GLY A 170 17.98 7.85 0.12
C GLY A 170 17.39 8.86 -0.86
N GLN A 171 18.17 9.26 -1.87
CA GLN A 171 17.75 10.17 -2.93
C GLN A 171 16.62 9.57 -3.77
N ALA A 172 16.74 8.33 -4.25
CA ALA A 172 15.70 7.66 -5.03
C ALA A 172 14.39 7.54 -4.24
N GLN A 173 14.46 7.15 -2.96
CA GLN A 173 13.29 7.05 -2.10
C GLN A 173 12.69 8.42 -1.74
N ALA A 174 13.49 9.47 -1.64
CA ALA A 174 13.00 10.82 -1.48
C ALA A 174 12.24 11.29 -2.73
N VAL A 175 12.77 11.01 -3.93
CA VAL A 175 12.06 11.29 -5.19
C VAL A 175 10.77 10.51 -5.27
N ARG A 176 10.77 9.21 -4.94
CA ARG A 176 9.56 8.37 -4.88
C ARG A 176 8.44 9.01 -4.06
N LEU A 177 8.76 9.42 -2.83
CA LEU A 177 7.79 10.09 -1.96
C LEU A 177 7.32 11.43 -2.54
N GLY A 178 8.24 12.21 -3.15
CA GLY A 178 7.91 13.48 -3.81
C GLY A 178 6.96 13.28 -4.99
N VAL A 179 7.23 12.30 -5.86
CA VAL A 179 6.37 11.92 -6.99
C VAL A 179 4.99 11.49 -6.52
N ALA A 180 4.90 10.59 -5.52
CA ALA A 180 3.62 10.14 -4.97
C ALA A 180 2.77 11.31 -4.44
N ARG A 181 3.40 12.26 -3.74
CA ARG A 181 2.73 13.47 -3.26
C ARG A 181 2.32 14.41 -4.39
N ALA A 182 3.15 14.58 -5.41
CA ALA A 182 2.82 15.41 -6.57
C ALA A 182 1.66 14.80 -7.38
N LEU A 183 1.64 13.48 -7.58
CA LEU A 183 0.53 12.76 -8.19
C LEU A 183 -0.77 12.95 -7.42
N GLN A 184 -0.73 12.88 -6.08
CA GLN A 184 -1.91 13.12 -5.25
C GLN A 184 -2.46 14.55 -5.41
N LEU A 185 -1.59 15.55 -5.63
CA LEU A 185 -2.01 16.93 -5.87
C LEU A 185 -2.57 17.12 -7.26
N TRP A 186 -2.03 16.39 -8.23
CA TRP A 186 -2.53 16.40 -9.61
C TRP A 186 -3.85 15.63 -9.76
N ALA A 187 -3.89 14.40 -9.25
CA ALA A 187 -5.04 13.48 -9.30
C ALA A 187 -5.40 13.03 -7.87
N PRO A 188 -6.29 13.73 -7.17
CA PRO A 188 -6.72 13.37 -5.82
C PRO A 188 -7.31 11.94 -5.72
N GLU A 189 -7.87 11.45 -6.80
CA GLU A 189 -8.43 10.10 -6.95
C GLU A 189 -7.37 8.98 -6.80
N ALA A 190 -6.11 9.26 -7.13
CA ALA A 190 -5.01 8.31 -6.99
C ALA A 190 -4.58 8.08 -5.52
N ARG A 191 -5.04 8.93 -4.58
CA ARG A 191 -4.62 8.88 -3.18
C ARG A 191 -4.91 7.53 -2.48
N PRO A 192 -6.07 6.89 -2.62
CA PRO A 192 -6.33 5.60 -1.96
C PRO A 192 -5.32 4.53 -2.37
N ALA A 193 -5.04 4.40 -3.68
CA ALA A 193 -4.08 3.45 -4.22
C ALA A 193 -2.65 3.71 -3.71
N LEU A 194 -2.22 4.98 -3.74
CA LEU A 194 -0.91 5.40 -3.24
C LEU A 194 -0.76 5.19 -1.72
N LYS A 195 -1.83 5.37 -0.95
CA LYS A 195 -1.85 5.14 0.50
C LYS A 195 -1.79 3.65 0.82
N ALA A 196 -2.56 2.83 0.13
CA ALA A 196 -2.56 1.36 0.29
C ALA A 196 -1.17 0.77 -0.01
N ALA A 197 -0.47 1.29 -1.03
CA ALA A 197 0.90 0.91 -1.37
C ALA A 197 1.97 1.51 -0.42
N GLY A 198 1.59 2.31 0.59
CA GLY A 198 2.51 2.92 1.56
C GLY A 198 3.41 4.03 0.99
N LEU A 199 3.16 4.51 -0.23
CA LEU A 199 4.01 5.48 -0.93
C LEU A 199 3.88 6.92 -0.42
N LEU A 200 2.83 7.24 0.32
CA LEU A 200 2.60 8.57 0.90
C LEU A 200 3.21 8.74 2.30
N THR A 201 3.60 7.63 2.92
CA THR A 201 4.15 7.64 4.28
C THR A 201 5.64 7.96 4.24
N ARG A 202 6.06 8.96 5.03
CA ARG A 202 7.49 9.24 5.20
C ARG A 202 8.10 8.23 6.17
N ASP A 203 9.13 7.53 5.74
CA ASP A 203 9.96 6.71 6.61
C ASP A 203 10.90 7.62 7.42
N SER A 204 10.71 7.67 8.72
CA SER A 204 11.47 8.53 9.65
C SER A 204 12.81 7.93 10.06
N ARG A 205 13.10 6.66 9.75
CA ARG A 205 14.33 5.99 10.14
C ARG A 205 15.57 6.70 9.58
N SER A 206 16.50 7.05 10.46
CA SER A 206 17.80 7.62 10.13
C SER A 206 18.91 6.85 10.82
N VAL A 207 20.15 7.10 10.45
CA VAL A 207 21.30 6.46 11.08
C VAL A 207 21.45 7.01 12.50
N GLU A 208 21.50 6.11 13.49
CA GLU A 208 21.73 6.50 14.88
C GLU A 208 23.21 6.88 15.09
N ARG A 209 23.42 7.98 15.80
CA ARG A 209 24.76 8.45 16.19
C ARG A 209 25.44 7.46 17.13
N LYS A 210 26.73 7.24 16.96
CA LYS A 210 27.57 6.53 17.93
C LYS A 210 27.45 7.20 19.30
N LYS A 211 27.26 6.40 20.35
CA LYS A 211 27.19 6.88 21.75
C LYS A 211 28.50 6.75 22.46
N PRO A 212 28.86 7.69 23.38
CA PRO A 212 30.04 7.53 24.26
C PRO A 212 29.89 6.24 25.08
N GLY A 213 31.00 5.57 25.37
CA GLY A 213 31.03 4.30 26.12
C GLY A 213 30.51 3.07 25.33
N ARG A 214 30.21 3.20 24.03
CA ARG A 214 29.83 2.08 23.17
C ARG A 214 30.70 1.98 21.92
N ALA A 215 30.85 0.76 21.39
CA ALA A 215 31.61 0.53 20.16
C ALA A 215 30.93 1.14 18.91
N LYS A 216 29.58 1.09 18.84
CA LYS A 216 28.73 1.69 17.80
C LYS A 216 27.54 2.42 18.44
N ALA A 217 26.49 2.69 17.68
CA ALA A 217 25.28 3.32 18.21
C ALA A 217 24.64 2.51 19.35
N ARG A 218 24.54 1.19 19.17
CA ARG A 218 23.95 0.25 20.14
C ARG A 218 24.92 -0.79 20.66
N LYS A 219 25.93 -1.23 19.86
CA LYS A 219 26.88 -2.25 20.23
C LYS A 219 27.74 -1.75 21.42
N ALA A 220 27.68 -2.48 22.54
CA ALA A 220 28.55 -2.26 23.71
C ALA A 220 29.91 -2.88 23.47
N PHE A 221 30.91 -2.45 24.25
CA PHE A 221 32.18 -3.16 24.34
C PHE A 221 31.94 -4.50 25.02
N GLN A 222 32.76 -5.47 24.68
CA GLN A 222 32.77 -6.76 25.40
C GLN A 222 33.12 -6.54 26.87
N TRP A 223 32.36 -7.17 27.75
CA TRP A 223 32.70 -7.14 29.16
C TRP A 223 33.96 -7.98 29.37
N VAL A 224 34.96 -7.41 30.03
CA VAL A 224 36.19 -8.09 30.37
C VAL A 224 36.29 -8.15 31.89
N LYS A 225 36.44 -9.36 32.45
CA LYS A 225 36.71 -9.55 33.86
C LYS A 225 38.12 -9.04 34.14
N ARG A 226 38.23 -8.11 35.08
CA ARG A 226 39.53 -7.61 35.58
C ARG A 226 39.99 -8.47 36.74
#